data_beae513b21b3345a91227ffabb10e6f9
#
_entry.id   beae513b21b3345a91227ffabb10e6f9
#
_cell.length_a   1.000
_cell.length_b   1.000
_cell.length_c   1.000
_cell.angle_alpha   90.00
_cell.angle_beta   90.00
_cell.angle_gamma   90.00
#
_symmetry.space_group_name_H-M   'P 1'
#
loop_
_entity.id
_entity.type
_entity.pdbx_description
1 polymer ?
#
loop_
_entity_poly.entity_id
_entity_poly.type
_entity_poly.pdbx_seq_one_letter_code
_entity_poly.pdbx_strand_id
1 'polypeptide(L)' 'MFTVESVDDTVARLCANGAELVGEVAQYDDMYRLCYMRGPAGIIVALAEELF' A
#
# COMPACT_ATOMS: atom_id res chain seq x y z
N MET A 1 -4.67 -6.82 6.40
CA MET A 1 -3.72 -5.70 6.30
C MET A 1 -2.31 -6.20 6.49
N PHE A 2 -1.40 -5.75 5.66
CA PHE A 2 0.01 -6.15 5.75
C PHE A 2 0.84 -4.95 6.18
N THR A 3 1.72 -5.15 7.14
CA THR A 3 2.69 -4.12 7.55
C THR A 3 3.94 -4.28 6.70
N VAL A 4 4.39 -3.18 6.09
CA VAL A 4 5.55 -3.18 5.21
C VAL A 4 6.55 -2.12 5.67
N GLU A 5 7.80 -2.27 5.24
CA GLU A 5 8.84 -1.30 5.58
C GLU A 5 8.69 0.02 4.84
N SER A 6 8.19 -0.04 3.61
CA SER A 6 7.95 1.15 2.79
C SER A 6 6.73 0.92 1.92
N VAL A 7 5.71 1.74 2.13
CA VAL A 7 4.51 1.71 1.29
C VAL A 7 4.87 2.09 -0.14
N ASP A 8 5.70 3.13 -0.32
CA ASP A 8 6.07 3.60 -1.65
C ASP A 8 6.80 2.52 -2.46
N ASP A 9 7.77 1.84 -1.84
CA ASP A 9 8.49 0.76 -2.49
C ASP A 9 7.59 -0.42 -2.80
N THR A 10 6.72 -0.78 -1.86
CA THR A 10 5.80 -1.89 -2.04
C THR A 10 4.79 -1.60 -3.15
N VAL A 11 4.26 -0.38 -3.19
CA VAL A 11 3.33 0.03 -4.25
C VAL A 11 4.02 -0.06 -5.62
N ALA A 12 5.24 0.45 -5.73
CA ALA A 12 5.98 0.40 -6.99
C ALA A 12 6.20 -1.05 -7.45
N ARG A 13 6.55 -1.93 -6.51
CA ARG A 13 6.78 -3.34 -6.82
C ARG A 13 5.50 -4.04 -7.26
N LEU A 14 4.40 -3.81 -6.56
CA LEU A 14 3.12 -4.43 -6.90
C LEU A 14 2.58 -3.90 -8.22
N CYS A 15 2.72 -2.60 -8.49
CA CYS A 15 2.31 -2.02 -9.76
C CYS A 15 3.09 -2.64 -10.92
N ALA A 16 4.38 -2.91 -10.73
CA ALA A 16 5.20 -3.60 -11.74
C ALA A 16 4.71 -5.02 -12.00
N ASN A 17 3.97 -5.62 -11.06
CA ASN A 17 3.42 -6.96 -11.18
C ASN A 17 1.93 -6.97 -11.56
N GLY A 18 1.40 -5.83 -12.01
CA GLY A 18 0.02 -5.75 -12.52
C GLY A 18 -1.02 -5.31 -11.50
N ALA A 19 -0.63 -4.97 -10.28
CA ALA A 19 -1.56 -4.44 -9.29
C ALA A 19 -1.81 -2.95 -9.51
N GLU A 20 -2.90 -2.44 -8.95
CA GLU A 20 -3.26 -1.03 -9.04
C GLU A 20 -3.43 -0.43 -7.65
N LEU A 21 -3.02 0.82 -7.50
CA LEU A 21 -3.29 1.58 -6.28
C LEU A 21 -4.76 2.04 -6.32
N VAL A 22 -5.50 1.73 -5.28
CA VAL A 22 -6.90 2.13 -5.15
C VAL A 22 -6.95 3.42 -4.33
N GLY A 23 -7.27 4.53 -4.99
CA GLY A 23 -7.29 5.83 -4.33
C GLY A 23 -5.89 6.37 -4.12
N GLU A 24 -5.66 6.97 -2.96
CA GLU A 24 -4.39 7.60 -2.62
C GLU A 24 -3.81 6.99 -1.35
N VAL A 25 -2.48 7.13 -1.19
CA VAL A 25 -1.82 6.77 0.06
C VAL A 25 -2.25 7.79 1.13
N ALA A 26 -2.83 7.30 2.21
CA ALA A 26 -3.25 8.14 3.33
C ALA A 26 -2.18 8.12 4.41
N GLN A 27 -1.89 9.27 5.00
CA GLN A 27 -0.97 9.37 6.12
C GLN A 27 -1.75 9.82 7.36
N TYR A 28 -1.61 9.07 8.43
CA TYR A 28 -2.28 9.35 9.70
C TYR A 28 -1.27 9.94 10.67
N ASP A 29 -1.32 11.25 10.82
CA ASP A 29 -0.36 12.02 11.62
C ASP A 29 1.08 11.67 11.15
N ASP A 30 2.00 11.51 12.10
CA ASP A 30 3.35 11.05 11.82
C ASP A 30 3.54 9.60 12.25
N MET A 31 2.45 8.86 12.39
CA MET A 31 2.49 7.51 12.97
C MET A 31 2.54 6.41 11.93
N TYR A 32 1.72 6.51 10.88
CA TYR A 32 1.75 5.49 9.83
C TYR A 32 1.11 5.99 8.55
N ARG A 33 1.44 5.28 7.48
CA ARG A 33 0.86 5.49 6.15
C ARG A 33 0.10 4.24 5.78
N LEU A 34 -1.00 4.41 5.07
CA LEU A 34 -1.90 3.32 4.71
C LEU A 34 -2.32 3.48 3.26
N CYS A 35 -2.38 2.38 2.54
CA CYS A 35 -2.95 2.39 1.19
C CYS A 35 -3.65 1.07 0.90
N TYR A 36 -4.46 1.08 -0.16
CA TYR A 36 -5.14 -0.12 -0.65
C TYR A 36 -4.65 -0.41 -2.05
N MET A 37 -4.34 -1.68 -2.30
CA MET A 37 -3.92 -2.14 -3.62
C MET A 37 -4.89 -3.19 -4.12
N ARG A 38 -5.19 -3.16 -5.41
CA ARG A 38 -6.03 -4.18 -6.05
C ARG A 38 -5.15 -5.02 -6.95
N GLY A 39 -5.14 -6.33 -6.72
CA GLY A 39 -4.40 -7.27 -7.55
C GLY A 39 -5.14 -7.62 -8.84
N PRO A 40 -4.47 -8.34 -9.76
CA PRO A 40 -5.07 -8.70 -11.05
C PRO A 40 -6.35 -9.52 -10.96
N ALA A 41 -6.54 -10.25 -9.85
CA ALA A 41 -7.75 -11.04 -9.63
C ALA A 41 -8.87 -10.26 -8.96
N GLY A 42 -8.71 -8.95 -8.77
CA GLY A 42 -9.70 -8.11 -8.11
C GLY A 42 -9.65 -8.14 -6.59
N ILE A 43 -8.65 -8.80 -6.01
CA ILE A 43 -8.47 -8.87 -4.56
C ILE A 43 -7.88 -7.57 -4.07
N ILE A 44 -8.48 -6.98 -3.05
CA ILE A 44 -7.99 -5.74 -2.45
C ILE A 44 -7.22 -6.06 -1.18
N VAL A 45 -6.01 -5.55 -1.07
CA VAL A 45 -5.17 -5.70 0.13
C VAL A 45 -4.83 -4.32 0.68
N ALA A 46 -4.75 -4.22 1.99
CA ALA A 46 -4.34 -3.00 2.67
C ALA A 46 -2.88 -3.12 3.10
N LEU A 47 -2.10 -2.08 2.84
CA LEU A 47 -0.68 -2.01 3.24
C LEU A 47 -0.51 -0.89 4.24
N ALA A 48 0.25 -1.15 5.29
CA ALA A 48 0.52 -0.16 6.32
C ALA A 48 2.03 -0.06 6.56
N GLU A 49 2.51 1.17 6.71
CA GLU A 49 3.90 1.47 7.03
C GLU A 49 3.94 2.23 8.34
N GLU A 50 4.70 1.74 9.31
CA GLU A 50 4.92 2.45 10.56
C GLU A 50 6.04 3.46 10.37
N LEU A 51 5.76 4.71 10.80
CA LEU A 51 6.70 5.82 10.61
C LEU A 51 7.50 6.14 11.88
N PHE A 52 7.36 5.33 12.91
CA PHE A 52 8.04 5.56 14.20
C PHE A 52 8.95 4.40 14.57
#